data_79092c593d11eb5fae8c2c4de62ac6db
#
_entry.id   79092c593d11eb5fae8c2c4de62ac6db
#
_cell.length_a   1.000
_cell.length_b   1.000
_cell.length_c   1.000
_cell.angle_alpha   90.00
_cell.angle_beta   90.00
_cell.angle_gamma   90.00
#
_symmetry.space_group_name_H-M   'P 1'
#
loop_
_entity.id
_entity.type
_entity.pdbx_description
1 polymer ?
#
loop_
_entity_poly.entity_id
_entity_poly.type
_entity_poly.pdbx_seq_one_letter_code
_entity_poly.pdbx_strand_id
1 'polypeptide(L)'
;LGGHEISAAGIPWSPHSETERKVVLWSRSQWGDVQCPEDIAAFGGVISGETEANGIRYRVIGLCIPYASASPLGQHPKRRMWEQHKDFLNALSLYIPSLDLSVPTITLGDFNRTIPSSWGSKSAYAYLIEILTDFAVLTAGLADEQGKRSVDHICVNFDYSKLEIASLWRGAENGKKRSDHSGVFINILPAVK
;
A
#
# COMPACT_ATOMS: atom_id res chain seq x y z
N LEU A 1 13.07 18.98 6.46
CA LEU A 1 11.65 19.02 6.13
C LEU A 1 10.89 18.59 7.38
N GLY A 2 10.17 19.54 8.03
CA GLY A 2 9.29 19.21 9.16
C GLY A 2 8.10 18.36 8.68
N GLY A 3 7.65 17.44 9.52
CA GLY A 3 6.49 16.60 9.24
C GLY A 3 6.29 15.55 10.33
N HIS A 4 5.26 14.74 10.16
CA HIS A 4 4.83 13.75 11.12
C HIS A 4 4.84 12.37 10.48
N GLU A 5 5.39 11.40 11.19
CA GLU A 5 5.52 10.02 10.75
C GLU A 5 4.67 9.10 11.62
N ILE A 6 4.04 8.12 10.99
CA ILE A 6 3.48 6.94 11.66
C ILE A 6 3.99 5.68 10.96
N SER A 7 4.18 4.62 11.70
CA SER A 7 4.70 3.37 11.16
C SER A 7 4.00 2.16 11.78
N ALA A 8 3.96 1.06 11.04
CA ALA A 8 3.54 -0.23 11.54
C ALA A 8 4.58 -0.74 12.55
N ALA A 9 4.61 -0.13 13.74
CA ALA A 9 5.53 -0.46 14.81
C ALA A 9 5.32 -1.91 15.27
N GLY A 10 6.41 -2.59 15.67
CA GLY A 10 6.36 -3.99 16.15
C GLY A 10 6.59 -5.04 15.07
N ILE A 11 6.59 -4.69 13.78
CA ILE A 11 6.91 -5.63 12.70
C ILE A 11 8.14 -5.13 11.98
N PRO A 12 9.34 -5.58 12.38
CA PRO A 12 10.55 -5.24 11.65
C PRO A 12 10.48 -5.83 10.24
N TRP A 13 11.01 -5.09 9.26
CA TRP A 13 11.17 -5.58 7.89
C TRP A 13 12.02 -6.86 7.83
N SER A 14 13.04 -6.90 8.64
CA SER A 14 14.02 -7.99 8.70
C SER A 14 14.28 -8.38 10.15
N PRO A 15 14.52 -9.68 10.46
CA PRO A 15 14.94 -10.11 11.78
C PRO A 15 16.30 -9.50 12.21
N HIS A 16 17.01 -8.89 11.29
CA HIS A 16 18.32 -8.28 11.51
C HIS A 16 18.27 -6.75 11.71
N SER A 17 17.09 -6.14 11.64
CA SER A 17 16.92 -4.69 11.82
C SER A 17 15.68 -4.38 12.66
N GLU A 18 15.92 -3.88 13.87
CA GLU A 18 14.85 -3.45 14.77
C GLU A 18 14.21 -2.12 14.35
N THR A 19 14.88 -1.36 13.49
CA THR A 19 14.46 -0.01 13.09
C THR A 19 13.72 0.03 11.76
N GLU A 20 13.91 -0.95 10.89
CA GLU A 20 13.21 -1.02 9.61
C GLU A 20 11.74 -1.37 9.78
N ARG A 21 10.88 -0.72 9.01
CA ARG A 21 9.43 -0.92 9.01
C ARG A 21 8.96 -1.29 7.62
N LYS A 22 7.95 -2.16 7.54
CA LYS A 22 7.33 -2.53 6.25
C LYS A 22 6.53 -1.39 5.66
N VAL A 23 5.89 -0.59 6.51
CA VAL A 23 5.09 0.55 6.09
C VAL A 23 5.39 1.73 7.00
N VAL A 24 5.66 2.86 6.37
CA VAL A 24 5.80 4.16 7.00
C VAL A 24 4.97 5.16 6.22
N LEU A 25 4.15 5.92 6.89
CA LEU A 25 3.41 7.04 6.33
C LEU A 25 3.97 8.34 6.87
N TRP A 26 4.12 9.32 5.99
CA TRP A 26 4.58 10.65 6.35
C TRP A 26 3.59 11.71 5.86
N SER A 27 3.32 12.71 6.68
CA SER A 27 2.46 13.86 6.34
C SER A 27 3.06 15.17 6.83
N ARG A 28 2.72 16.26 6.17
CA ARG A 28 3.03 17.62 6.66
C ARG A 28 2.19 17.98 7.89
N SER A 29 0.95 17.50 7.94
CA SER A 29 0.03 17.70 9.06
C SER A 29 0.11 16.54 10.04
N GLN A 30 -0.34 16.77 11.26
CA GLN A 30 -0.40 15.73 12.30
C GLN A 30 -1.34 14.58 11.88
N TRP A 31 -1.04 13.40 12.41
CA TRP A 31 -1.88 12.24 12.28
C TRP A 31 -2.86 12.13 13.45
N GLY A 32 -4.11 11.83 13.16
CA GLY A 32 -5.16 11.43 14.11
C GLY A 32 -5.68 10.04 13.79
N ASP A 33 -6.45 9.45 14.69
CA ASP A 33 -7.06 8.11 14.56
C ASP A 33 -6.13 7.07 13.95
N VAL A 34 -4.91 6.96 14.52
CA VAL A 34 -3.88 6.04 14.04
C VAL A 34 -4.23 4.62 14.47
N GLN A 35 -4.30 3.71 13.49
CA GLN A 35 -4.62 2.30 13.71
C GLN A 35 -3.57 1.41 13.06
N CYS A 36 -3.10 0.41 13.81
CA CYS A 36 -2.20 -0.64 13.33
C CYS A 36 -2.78 -1.99 13.78
N PRO A 37 -3.69 -2.62 12.99
CA PRO A 37 -4.36 -3.84 13.38
C PRO A 37 -3.38 -5.01 13.49
N GLU A 38 -3.23 -5.57 14.68
CA GLU A 38 -2.26 -6.63 15.00
C GLU A 38 -2.48 -7.90 14.19
N ASP A 39 -3.74 -8.24 13.92
CA ASP A 39 -4.12 -9.44 13.15
C ASP A 39 -3.57 -9.42 11.73
N ILE A 40 -3.51 -8.24 11.10
CA ILE A 40 -2.96 -8.08 9.75
C ILE A 40 -1.44 -7.93 9.81
N ALA A 41 -0.95 -7.35 10.87
CA ALA A 41 0.46 -7.10 11.09
C ALA A 41 1.31 -8.39 11.02
N ALA A 42 0.79 -9.53 11.47
CA ALA A 42 1.47 -10.82 11.43
C ALA A 42 1.78 -11.32 9.99
N PHE A 43 1.04 -10.88 8.98
CA PHE A 43 1.17 -11.34 7.60
C PHE A 43 1.89 -10.35 6.69
N GLY A 44 1.79 -9.08 6.98
CA GLY A 44 2.35 -8.00 6.16
C GLY A 44 2.45 -6.72 6.95
N GLY A 45 2.44 -5.60 6.26
CA GLY A 45 2.40 -4.29 6.88
C GLY A 45 1.09 -3.58 6.56
N VAL A 46 0.42 -3.08 7.57
CA VAL A 46 -0.68 -2.14 7.40
C VAL A 46 -0.64 -1.12 8.53
N ILE A 47 -0.87 0.13 8.19
CA ILE A 47 -1.11 1.21 9.13
C ILE A 47 -2.09 2.19 8.50
N SER A 48 -3.00 2.73 9.27
CA SER A 48 -3.83 3.83 8.81
C SER A 48 -3.82 4.99 9.81
N GLY A 49 -4.15 6.16 9.31
CA GLY A 49 -4.34 7.35 10.12
C GLY A 49 -5.09 8.42 9.34
N GLU A 50 -5.61 9.40 10.05
CA GLU A 50 -6.21 10.59 9.45
C GLU A 50 -5.21 11.74 9.46
N THR A 51 -5.17 12.49 8.37
CA THR A 51 -4.37 13.70 8.25
C THR A 51 -5.12 14.75 7.43
N GLU A 52 -4.62 15.97 7.42
CA GLU A 52 -5.25 17.07 6.69
C GLU A 52 -4.35 17.60 5.59
N ALA A 53 -4.95 17.86 4.44
CA ALA A 53 -4.30 18.58 3.34
C ALA A 53 -5.31 19.54 2.71
N ASN A 54 -4.91 20.81 2.54
CA ASN A 54 -5.74 21.89 1.95
C ASN A 54 -7.13 22.04 2.61
N GLY A 55 -7.20 21.89 3.94
CA GLY A 55 -8.44 22.00 4.70
C GLY A 55 -9.38 20.78 4.57
N ILE A 56 -8.93 19.70 3.94
CA ILE A 56 -9.68 18.47 3.79
C ILE A 56 -9.02 17.37 4.61
N ARG A 57 -9.82 16.68 5.43
CA ARG A 57 -9.40 15.51 6.19
C ARG A 57 -9.44 14.27 5.30
N TYR A 58 -8.35 13.53 5.31
CA TYR A 58 -8.19 12.27 4.58
C TYR A 58 -7.83 11.15 5.54
N ARG A 59 -8.41 9.98 5.34
CA ARG A 59 -7.86 8.73 5.86
C ARG A 59 -6.85 8.18 4.88
N VAL A 60 -5.68 7.79 5.38
CA VAL A 60 -4.64 7.17 4.58
C VAL A 60 -4.35 5.77 5.12
N ILE A 61 -4.39 4.77 4.25
CA ILE A 61 -4.10 3.37 4.56
C ILE A 61 -2.85 2.97 3.80
N GLY A 62 -1.75 2.76 4.54
CA GLY A 62 -0.51 2.24 3.98
C GLY A 62 -0.47 0.72 4.02
N LEU A 63 -0.10 0.09 2.91
CA LEU A 63 -0.06 -1.36 2.74
C LEU A 63 1.30 -1.87 2.28
N CYS A 64 1.69 -3.03 2.80
CA CYS A 64 2.73 -3.89 2.22
C CYS A 64 2.18 -5.32 2.24
N ILE A 65 1.54 -5.72 1.13
CA ILE A 65 0.93 -7.05 0.99
C ILE A 65 2.04 -8.08 0.79
N PRO A 66 2.02 -9.25 1.46
CA PRO A 66 3.03 -10.28 1.27
C PRO A 66 3.16 -10.72 -0.19
N TYR A 67 4.38 -10.89 -0.68
CA TYR A 67 4.63 -11.41 -2.04
C TYR A 67 4.31 -12.90 -2.16
N ALA A 68 4.31 -13.42 -3.38
CA ALA A 68 3.83 -14.78 -3.71
C ALA A 68 4.47 -15.91 -2.89
N SER A 69 5.75 -15.81 -2.59
CA SER A 69 6.51 -16.81 -1.82
C SER A 69 6.82 -16.36 -0.39
N ALA A 70 6.12 -15.34 0.12
CA ALA A 70 6.31 -14.88 1.48
C ALA A 70 5.95 -15.98 2.49
N SER A 71 6.72 -16.04 3.57
CA SER A 71 6.48 -16.93 4.69
C SER A 71 6.78 -16.18 5.98
N PRO A 72 6.04 -16.40 7.07
CA PRO A 72 6.33 -15.79 8.35
C PRO A 72 7.76 -16.09 8.79
N LEU A 73 8.42 -15.11 9.39
CA LEU A 73 9.77 -15.28 9.91
C LEU A 73 9.81 -16.43 10.92
N GLY A 74 10.76 -17.35 10.71
CA GLY A 74 11.01 -18.48 11.62
C GLY A 74 9.98 -19.60 11.59
N GLN A 75 8.98 -19.58 10.72
CA GLN A 75 8.03 -20.68 10.58
C GLN A 75 8.47 -21.70 9.51
N HIS A 76 8.49 -22.96 9.88
CA HIS A 76 8.57 -24.14 9.02
C HIS A 76 7.35 -25.04 9.30
N PRO A 77 6.73 -25.69 8.30
CA PRO A 77 7.16 -25.81 6.90
C PRO A 77 6.89 -24.55 6.08
N LYS A 78 7.59 -24.44 4.94
CA LYS A 78 7.36 -23.39 3.95
C LYS A 78 5.89 -23.36 3.56
N ARG A 79 5.28 -22.18 3.59
CA ARG A 79 3.93 -21.98 3.10
C ARG A 79 3.85 -22.20 1.58
N ARG A 80 2.66 -22.56 1.11
CA ARG A 80 2.38 -22.62 -0.35
C ARG A 80 2.44 -21.21 -0.94
N MET A 81 2.81 -21.14 -2.22
CA MET A 81 2.76 -19.86 -2.94
C MET A 81 1.37 -19.22 -2.82
N TRP A 82 1.35 -17.92 -2.57
CA TRP A 82 0.15 -17.09 -2.39
C TRP A 82 -0.65 -17.35 -1.11
N GLU A 83 -0.26 -18.25 -0.25
CA GLU A 83 -1.01 -18.55 0.97
C GLU A 83 -0.99 -17.34 1.91
N GLN A 84 0.18 -16.84 2.25
CA GLN A 84 0.30 -15.66 3.12
C GLN A 84 -0.33 -14.40 2.50
N HIS A 85 -0.20 -14.23 1.19
CA HIS A 85 -0.86 -13.15 0.46
C HIS A 85 -2.39 -13.20 0.63
N LYS A 86 -2.99 -14.40 0.50
CA LYS A 86 -4.44 -14.58 0.68
C LYS A 86 -4.89 -14.39 2.12
N ASP A 87 -4.11 -14.86 3.09
CA ASP A 87 -4.40 -14.66 4.51
C ASP A 87 -4.42 -13.17 4.85
N PHE A 88 -3.45 -12.41 4.32
CA PHE A 88 -3.43 -10.96 4.44
C PHE A 88 -4.66 -10.31 3.81
N LEU A 89 -5.04 -10.71 2.59
CA LEU A 89 -6.23 -10.18 1.91
C LEU A 89 -7.51 -10.50 2.69
N ASN A 90 -7.60 -11.70 3.28
CA ASN A 90 -8.73 -12.06 4.12
C ASN A 90 -8.85 -11.16 5.36
N ALA A 91 -7.75 -10.87 6.04
CA ALA A 91 -7.75 -9.94 7.15
C ALA A 91 -8.04 -8.49 6.70
N LEU A 92 -7.51 -8.07 5.55
CA LEU A 92 -7.75 -6.75 4.97
C LEU A 92 -9.22 -6.56 4.57
N SER A 93 -9.90 -7.59 4.07
CA SER A 93 -11.33 -7.55 3.72
C SER A 93 -12.26 -7.34 4.92
N LEU A 94 -11.79 -7.65 6.12
CA LEU A 94 -12.50 -7.36 7.36
C LEU A 94 -12.13 -5.98 7.92
N TYR A 95 -10.88 -5.57 7.73
CA TYR A 95 -10.37 -4.32 8.27
C TYR A 95 -10.90 -3.09 7.52
N ILE A 96 -10.83 -3.07 6.18
CA ILE A 96 -11.28 -1.90 5.40
C ILE A 96 -12.75 -1.52 5.70
N PRO A 97 -13.72 -2.45 5.71
CA PRO A 97 -15.10 -2.11 6.06
C PRO A 97 -15.31 -1.69 7.52
N SER A 98 -14.37 -1.97 8.42
CA SER A 98 -14.44 -1.51 9.82
C SER A 98 -14.08 -0.04 9.99
N LEU A 99 -13.50 0.59 8.98
CA LEU A 99 -13.14 1.99 8.96
C LEU A 99 -14.32 2.87 8.53
N ASP A 100 -14.33 4.12 8.99
CA ASP A 100 -15.28 5.11 8.48
C ASP A 100 -14.87 5.56 7.06
N LEU A 101 -15.44 4.91 6.04
CA LEU A 101 -15.18 5.22 4.64
C LEU A 101 -15.97 6.42 4.11
N SER A 102 -16.76 7.12 4.97
CA SER A 102 -17.35 8.42 4.62
C SER A 102 -16.29 9.52 4.56
N VAL A 103 -15.16 9.33 5.24
CA VAL A 103 -13.97 10.17 5.11
C VAL A 103 -13.27 9.84 3.78
N PRO A 104 -12.89 10.84 2.96
CA PRO A 104 -12.08 10.64 1.78
C PRO A 104 -10.84 9.78 2.10
N THR A 105 -10.77 8.59 1.48
CA THR A 105 -9.77 7.58 1.84
C THR A 105 -8.82 7.34 0.68
N ILE A 106 -7.52 7.30 1.01
CA ILE A 106 -6.42 6.95 0.11
C ILE A 106 -5.79 5.67 0.62
N THR A 107 -5.76 4.62 -0.21
CA THR A 107 -5.04 3.38 0.07
C THR A 107 -3.83 3.30 -0.84
N LEU A 108 -2.64 3.09 -0.27
CA LEU A 108 -1.39 3.13 -1.05
C LEU A 108 -0.33 2.16 -0.49
N GLY A 109 0.61 1.77 -1.35
CA GLY A 109 1.78 0.98 -0.97
C GLY A 109 2.09 -0.16 -1.93
N ASP A 110 2.84 -1.15 -1.46
CA ASP A 110 3.21 -2.35 -2.21
C ASP A 110 2.10 -3.41 -2.14
N PHE A 111 1.40 -3.57 -3.25
CA PHE A 111 0.35 -4.59 -3.40
C PHE A 111 0.92 -5.94 -3.85
N ASN A 112 2.21 -5.99 -4.20
CA ASN A 112 2.88 -7.17 -4.76
C ASN A 112 2.12 -7.82 -5.93
N ARG A 113 1.30 -7.01 -6.64
CA ARG A 113 0.48 -7.39 -7.80
C ARG A 113 0.40 -6.26 -8.79
N THR A 114 0.54 -6.57 -10.06
CA THR A 114 0.16 -5.62 -11.10
C THR A 114 -1.36 -5.53 -11.24
N ILE A 115 -1.89 -4.35 -11.46
CA ILE A 115 -3.31 -4.11 -11.76
C ILE A 115 -3.38 -3.40 -13.13
N PRO A 116 -4.01 -3.98 -14.19
CA PRO A 116 -4.55 -5.35 -14.24
C PRO A 116 -3.46 -6.42 -14.10
N SER A 117 -3.86 -7.59 -13.60
CA SER A 117 -2.91 -8.70 -13.37
C SER A 117 -2.31 -9.22 -14.67
N SER A 118 -0.98 -9.35 -14.68
CA SER A 118 -0.23 -9.96 -15.80
C SER A 118 0.30 -11.36 -15.48
N TRP A 119 0.25 -11.80 -14.22
CA TRP A 119 0.81 -13.09 -13.78
C TRP A 119 0.26 -13.51 -12.40
N GLY A 120 0.52 -14.77 -12.01
CA GLY A 120 0.27 -15.30 -10.68
C GLY A 120 -1.15 -15.83 -10.44
N SER A 121 -1.56 -15.91 -9.18
CA SER A 121 -2.84 -16.51 -8.77
C SER A 121 -4.04 -15.67 -9.20
N LYS A 122 -4.89 -16.23 -10.08
CA LYS A 122 -6.14 -15.58 -10.51
C LYS A 122 -7.11 -15.36 -9.34
N SER A 123 -7.19 -16.31 -8.40
CA SER A 123 -8.08 -16.19 -7.23
C SER A 123 -7.62 -15.12 -6.25
N ALA A 124 -6.31 -14.98 -6.02
CA ALA A 124 -5.79 -13.89 -5.19
C ALA A 124 -6.03 -12.51 -5.84
N TYR A 125 -5.89 -12.43 -7.17
CA TYR A 125 -6.20 -11.20 -7.89
C TYR A 125 -7.68 -10.84 -7.83
N ALA A 126 -8.58 -11.79 -8.10
CA ALA A 126 -10.02 -11.55 -8.02
C ALA A 126 -10.43 -11.06 -6.62
N TYR A 127 -9.86 -11.66 -5.58
CA TYR A 127 -10.13 -11.26 -4.21
C TYR A 127 -9.60 -9.85 -3.88
N LEU A 128 -8.40 -9.50 -4.35
CA LEU A 128 -7.89 -8.14 -4.23
C LEU A 128 -8.81 -7.11 -4.89
N ILE A 129 -9.29 -7.38 -6.11
CA ILE A 129 -10.22 -6.48 -6.82
C ILE A 129 -11.56 -6.36 -6.09
N GLU A 130 -12.06 -7.44 -5.49
CA GLU A 130 -13.26 -7.42 -4.66
C GLU A 130 -13.10 -6.49 -3.44
N ILE A 131 -11.96 -6.55 -2.74
CA ILE A 131 -11.65 -5.65 -1.62
C ILE A 131 -11.59 -4.18 -2.06
N LEU A 132 -11.15 -3.93 -3.29
CA LEU A 132 -11.00 -2.59 -3.86
C LEU A 132 -12.26 -2.10 -4.60
N THR A 133 -13.42 -2.77 -4.46
CA THR A 133 -14.64 -2.43 -5.21
C THR A 133 -15.06 -0.97 -5.07
N ASP A 134 -14.90 -0.39 -3.89
CA ASP A 134 -15.25 1.00 -3.58
C ASP A 134 -14.10 1.99 -3.84
N PHE A 135 -13.01 1.54 -4.46
CA PHE A 135 -11.83 2.35 -4.73
C PHE A 135 -11.51 2.41 -6.22
N ALA A 136 -11.24 3.60 -6.71
CA ALA A 136 -10.61 3.79 -8.01
C ALA A 136 -9.09 3.54 -7.90
N VAL A 137 -8.56 2.57 -8.61
CA VAL A 137 -7.11 2.29 -8.66
C VAL A 137 -6.47 3.25 -9.66
N LEU A 138 -5.94 4.37 -9.18
CA LEU A 138 -5.43 5.46 -10.02
C LEU A 138 -4.19 5.06 -10.83
N THR A 139 -3.39 4.14 -10.32
CA THR A 139 -2.14 3.67 -10.93
C THR A 139 -2.29 2.36 -11.70
N ALA A 140 -3.54 1.97 -12.02
CA ALA A 140 -3.80 0.78 -12.83
C ALA A 140 -3.14 0.90 -14.22
N GLY A 141 -2.39 -0.12 -14.62
CA GLY A 141 -1.68 -0.16 -15.90
C GLY A 141 -0.39 0.68 -15.96
N LEU A 142 -0.06 1.41 -14.90
CA LEU A 142 1.15 2.22 -14.86
C LEU A 142 2.41 1.34 -15.03
N ALA A 143 3.33 1.81 -15.85
CA ALA A 143 4.63 1.21 -16.05
C ALA A 143 5.72 2.28 -15.98
N ASP A 144 6.93 1.86 -15.62
CA ASP A 144 8.09 2.74 -15.63
C ASP A 144 8.65 2.96 -17.04
N GLU A 145 9.68 3.79 -17.18
CA GLU A 145 10.34 4.10 -18.45
C GLU A 145 10.91 2.88 -19.17
N GLN A 146 11.11 1.76 -18.46
CA GLN A 146 11.56 0.50 -19.01
C GLN A 146 10.41 -0.44 -19.38
N GLY A 147 9.16 0.01 -19.24
CA GLY A 147 7.96 -0.79 -19.49
C GLY A 147 7.64 -1.82 -18.39
N LYS A 148 8.32 -1.78 -17.23
CA LYS A 148 8.01 -2.64 -16.10
C LYS A 148 6.77 -2.10 -15.39
N ARG A 149 5.71 -2.93 -15.33
CA ARG A 149 4.46 -2.58 -14.63
C ARG A 149 4.68 -2.45 -13.15
N SER A 150 4.04 -1.43 -12.56
CA SER A 150 4.06 -1.21 -11.12
C SER A 150 3.30 -2.31 -10.38
N VAL A 151 3.81 -2.66 -9.21
CA VAL A 151 3.13 -3.45 -8.17
C VAL A 151 2.77 -2.58 -6.97
N ASP A 152 3.25 -1.33 -6.97
CA ASP A 152 2.89 -0.29 -6.02
C ASP A 152 1.70 0.48 -6.57
N HIS A 153 0.66 0.62 -5.77
CA HIS A 153 -0.58 1.26 -6.21
C HIS A 153 -1.05 2.34 -5.26
N ILE A 154 -1.83 3.27 -5.84
CA ILE A 154 -2.57 4.31 -5.12
C ILE A 154 -4.02 4.21 -5.55
N CYS A 155 -4.91 4.07 -4.58
CA CYS A 155 -6.34 3.91 -4.76
C CYS A 155 -7.08 4.96 -3.93
N VAL A 156 -8.22 5.45 -4.41
CA VAL A 156 -9.06 6.44 -3.70
C VAL A 156 -10.53 6.06 -3.77
N ASN A 157 -11.32 6.43 -2.73
CA ASN A 157 -12.77 6.22 -2.68
C ASN A 157 -13.58 7.51 -2.89
N PHE A 158 -12.97 8.55 -3.41
CA PHE A 158 -13.60 9.86 -3.61
C PHE A 158 -13.42 10.38 -5.03
N ASP A 159 -14.31 11.29 -5.45
CA ASP A 159 -14.25 11.93 -6.76
C ASP A 159 -13.12 12.97 -6.82
N TYR A 160 -12.52 13.11 -7.98
CA TYR A 160 -11.44 14.07 -8.24
C TYR A 160 -11.64 14.81 -9.55
N SER A 161 -11.24 16.10 -9.59
CA SER A 161 -11.38 16.97 -10.75
C SER A 161 -10.15 16.99 -11.64
N LYS A 162 -8.98 16.71 -11.08
CA LYS A 162 -7.69 16.66 -11.78
C LYS A 162 -6.82 15.54 -11.24
N LEU A 163 -6.16 14.84 -12.15
CA LEU A 163 -5.23 13.76 -11.82
C LEU A 163 -4.01 13.85 -12.73
N GLU A 164 -2.83 13.88 -12.11
CA GLU A 164 -1.55 13.69 -12.78
C GLU A 164 -0.89 12.46 -12.16
N ILE A 165 -0.42 11.53 -12.99
CA ILE A 165 0.20 10.29 -12.55
C ILE A 165 1.57 10.19 -13.20
N ALA A 166 2.57 9.79 -12.42
CA ALA A 166 3.89 9.47 -12.93
C ALA A 166 4.48 8.26 -12.20
N SER A 167 5.25 7.48 -12.93
CA SER A 167 6.15 6.49 -12.35
C SER A 167 7.56 7.08 -12.30
N LEU A 168 8.16 7.04 -11.12
CA LEU A 168 9.52 7.48 -10.91
C LEU A 168 10.44 6.28 -11.05
N TRP A 169 11.31 6.30 -12.06
CA TRP A 169 12.27 5.23 -12.25
C TRP A 169 13.12 5.01 -11.00
N ARG A 170 13.28 3.74 -10.60
CA ARG A 170 14.06 3.33 -9.42
C ARG A 170 15.54 3.70 -9.46
N GLY A 171 16.07 4.06 -10.66
CA GLY A 171 17.41 4.58 -10.86
C GLY A 171 18.55 3.68 -10.37
N ALA A 172 19.73 3.97 -10.87
CA ALA A 172 20.97 3.53 -10.26
C ALA A 172 21.82 4.77 -9.98
N GLU A 173 22.25 4.95 -8.76
CA GLU A 173 23.22 5.97 -8.40
C GLU A 173 24.54 5.27 -8.13
N ASN A 174 25.60 5.67 -8.85
CA ASN A 174 26.93 5.03 -8.76
C ASN A 174 26.90 3.51 -8.99
N GLY A 175 26.06 3.02 -9.91
CA GLY A 175 25.94 1.60 -10.24
C GLY A 175 25.16 0.75 -9.24
N LYS A 176 24.67 1.34 -8.14
CA LYS A 176 23.83 0.64 -7.15
C LYS A 176 22.36 0.96 -7.39
N LYS A 177 21.53 -0.08 -7.47
CA LYS A 177 20.08 0.10 -7.47
C LYS A 177 19.63 0.75 -6.15
N ARG A 178 18.78 1.77 -6.24
CA ARG A 178 18.16 2.40 -5.07
C ARG A 178 17.01 1.57 -4.52
N SER A 179 16.27 0.90 -5.40
CA SER A 179 15.13 0.04 -5.06
C SER A 179 14.96 -1.04 -6.13
N ASP A 180 14.27 -2.10 -5.84
CA ASP A 180 13.78 -3.10 -6.79
C ASP A 180 12.40 -2.73 -7.36
N HIS A 181 11.75 -1.70 -6.81
CA HIS A 181 10.51 -1.09 -7.29
C HIS A 181 10.77 0.31 -7.86
N SER A 182 9.95 0.71 -8.83
CA SER A 182 9.82 2.10 -9.27
C SER A 182 8.84 2.81 -8.35
N GLY A 183 9.15 4.05 -7.95
CA GLY A 183 8.22 4.87 -7.18
C GLY A 183 6.98 5.24 -8.01
N VAL A 184 5.83 5.44 -7.37
CA VAL A 184 4.63 6.00 -7.99
C VAL A 184 4.29 7.33 -7.35
N PHE A 185 3.82 8.26 -8.17
CA PHE A 185 3.46 9.60 -7.76
C PHE A 185 2.10 9.98 -8.35
N ILE A 186 1.27 10.62 -7.55
CA ILE A 186 0.05 11.28 -8.04
C ILE A 186 -0.01 12.71 -7.52
N ASN A 187 -0.55 13.58 -8.36
CA ASN A 187 -1.05 14.89 -7.96
C ASN A 187 -2.55 14.92 -8.25
N ILE A 188 -3.35 15.02 -7.20
CA ILE A 188 -4.80 14.89 -7.27
C ILE A 188 -5.48 16.09 -6.63
N LEU A 189 -6.48 16.63 -7.30
CA LEU A 189 -7.39 17.64 -6.76
C LEU A 189 -8.77 16.99 -6.58
N PRO A 190 -9.28 16.92 -5.34
CA PRO A 190 -10.64 16.46 -5.10
C PRO A 190 -11.66 17.30 -5.86
N ALA A 191 -12.73 16.67 -6.31
CA ALA A 191 -13.86 17.41 -6.84
C ALA A 191 -14.52 18.20 -5.69
N VAL A 192 -14.71 19.49 -5.91
CA VAL A 192 -15.50 20.33 -4.98
C VAL A 192 -16.97 20.01 -5.23
N LYS A 193 -17.64 19.51 -4.19
CA LYS A 193 -19.10 19.32 -4.22
C LYS A 193 -19.84 20.61 -4.04
#